data_db27017866a31ecbf023511f1bd61fd9
#
_entry.id   db27017866a31ecbf023511f1bd61fd9
#
_cell.length_a   1.000
_cell.length_b   1.000
_cell.length_c   1.000
_cell.angle_alpha   90.00
_cell.angle_beta   90.00
_cell.angle_gamma   90.00
#
_symmetry.space_group_name_H-M   'P 1'
#
loop_
_entity.id
_entity.type
_entity.pdbx_description
1 polymer ?
#
loop_
_entity_poly.entity_id
_entity_poly.type
_entity_poly.pdbx_seq_one_letter_code
_entity_poly.pdbx_strand_id
1 'polypeptide(L)'
;MRQPASTTIDEYLAKLPAAQRTVLQKLRKALHTEAPGAVESISYGLPTLKYQGKVLTYFGAATHHCAVYGVPALPAAATKAYDTSGKGTIRFSPDQPLPPALIQRIVATRLAQIEAKRR
;
A
#
# COMPACT_ATOMS: atom_id res chain seq x y z
N MET A 1 -25.68 2.80 -13.18
CA MET A 1 -25.67 3.54 -11.90
C MET A 1 -24.27 3.48 -11.29
N ARG A 2 -23.73 4.63 -10.93
CA ARG A 2 -22.39 4.68 -10.32
C ARG A 2 -22.46 4.15 -8.89
N GLN A 3 -21.54 3.25 -8.53
CA GLN A 3 -21.45 2.78 -7.16
C GLN A 3 -20.89 3.89 -6.26
N PRO A 4 -21.37 3.98 -5.03
CA PRO A 4 -20.80 4.95 -4.08
C PRO A 4 -19.33 4.64 -3.83
N ALA A 5 -18.54 5.66 -3.57
CA ALA A 5 -17.15 5.49 -3.17
C ALA A 5 -17.08 4.72 -1.86
N SER A 6 -16.06 3.88 -1.71
CA SER A 6 -15.83 3.16 -0.46
C SER A 6 -15.43 4.14 0.63
N THR A 7 -15.90 3.90 1.85
CA THR A 7 -15.54 4.71 3.02
C THR A 7 -14.63 3.96 3.98
N THR A 8 -14.46 2.65 3.79
CA THR A 8 -13.54 1.84 4.58
C THR A 8 -12.75 0.92 3.66
N ILE A 9 -11.62 0.44 4.17
CA ILE A 9 -10.81 -0.54 3.43
C ILE A 9 -11.60 -1.83 3.24
N ASP A 10 -12.38 -2.26 4.24
CA ASP A 10 -13.23 -3.46 4.09
C ASP A 10 -14.18 -3.31 2.91
N GLU A 11 -14.85 -2.18 2.78
CA GLU A 11 -15.74 -1.94 1.66
C GLU A 11 -15.01 -1.96 0.32
N TYR A 12 -13.83 -1.34 0.28
CA TYR A 12 -13.02 -1.31 -0.94
C TYR A 12 -12.65 -2.73 -1.39
N LEU A 13 -12.13 -3.53 -0.46
CA LEU A 13 -11.70 -4.90 -0.76
C LEU A 13 -12.87 -5.80 -1.15
N ALA A 14 -14.03 -5.60 -0.54
CA ALA A 14 -15.20 -6.43 -0.83
C ALA A 14 -15.66 -6.34 -2.28
N LYS A 15 -15.34 -5.23 -2.97
CA LYS A 15 -15.74 -5.02 -4.37
C LYS A 15 -14.78 -5.63 -5.39
N LEU A 16 -13.66 -6.18 -4.94
CA LEU A 16 -12.59 -6.64 -5.83
C LEU A 16 -12.77 -8.10 -6.22
N PRO A 17 -12.25 -8.51 -7.37
CA PRO A 17 -12.10 -9.93 -7.69
C PRO A 17 -11.32 -10.65 -6.60
N ALA A 18 -11.62 -11.94 -6.41
CA ALA A 18 -11.08 -12.71 -5.29
C ALA A 18 -9.56 -12.70 -5.21
N ALA A 19 -8.87 -12.82 -6.35
CA ALA A 19 -7.40 -12.86 -6.37
C ALA A 19 -6.80 -11.55 -5.88
N GLN A 20 -7.33 -10.41 -6.35
CA GLN A 20 -6.85 -9.10 -5.91
C GLN A 20 -7.19 -8.84 -4.45
N ARG A 21 -8.40 -9.20 -4.03
CA ARG A 21 -8.83 -9.08 -2.63
C ARG A 21 -7.89 -9.84 -1.71
N THR A 22 -7.55 -11.07 -2.06
CA THR A 22 -6.68 -11.91 -1.25
C THR A 22 -5.29 -11.30 -1.10
N VAL A 23 -4.68 -10.88 -2.22
CA VAL A 23 -3.32 -10.33 -2.15
C VAL A 23 -3.28 -9.00 -1.41
N LEU A 24 -4.31 -8.17 -1.58
CA LEU A 24 -4.37 -6.88 -0.87
C LEU A 24 -4.68 -7.05 0.61
N GLN A 25 -5.47 -8.07 0.99
CA GLN A 25 -5.71 -8.37 2.40
C GLN A 25 -4.43 -8.82 3.09
N LYS A 26 -3.60 -9.62 2.41
CA LYS A 26 -2.29 -10.01 2.94
C LYS A 26 -1.36 -8.81 3.08
N LEU A 27 -1.36 -7.92 2.08
CA LEU A 27 -0.57 -6.69 2.14
C LEU A 27 -1.00 -5.82 3.32
N ARG A 28 -2.32 -5.64 3.48
CA ARG A 28 -2.90 -4.89 4.60
C ARG A 28 -2.39 -5.42 5.94
N LYS A 29 -2.46 -6.73 6.11
CA LYS A 29 -2.00 -7.38 7.34
C LYS A 29 -0.51 -7.18 7.57
N ALA A 30 0.29 -7.34 6.52
CA ALA A 30 1.75 -7.15 6.62
C ALA A 30 2.10 -5.70 6.99
N LEU A 31 1.40 -4.73 6.41
CA LEU A 31 1.61 -3.32 6.73
C LEU A 31 1.31 -3.04 8.21
N HIS A 32 0.23 -3.59 8.74
CA HIS A 32 -0.09 -3.43 10.16
C HIS A 32 0.92 -4.13 11.07
N THR A 33 1.46 -5.26 10.63
CA THR A 33 2.50 -5.94 11.39
C THR A 33 3.75 -5.09 11.51
N GLU A 34 4.13 -4.41 10.42
CA GLU A 34 5.32 -3.54 10.41
C GLU A 34 5.08 -2.18 11.04
N ALA A 35 3.83 -1.73 11.09
CA ALA A 35 3.45 -0.45 11.69
C ALA A 35 2.20 -0.62 12.55
N PRO A 36 2.33 -1.20 13.75
CA PRO A 36 1.16 -1.52 14.60
C PRO A 36 0.31 -0.30 14.98
N GLY A 37 0.90 0.88 15.00
CA GLY A 37 0.17 2.12 15.31
C GLY A 37 -0.53 2.76 14.12
N ALA A 38 -0.47 2.15 12.94
CA ALA A 38 -1.08 2.73 11.75
C ALA A 38 -2.60 2.69 11.82
N VAL A 39 -3.24 3.74 11.32
CA VAL A 39 -4.69 3.89 11.28
C VAL A 39 -5.17 3.83 9.83
N GLU A 40 -6.22 3.06 9.60
CA GLU A 40 -6.79 2.89 8.26
C GLU A 40 -7.75 4.02 7.91
N SER A 41 -7.73 4.39 6.63
CA SER A 41 -8.69 5.35 6.09
C SER A 41 -8.81 5.16 4.58
N ILE A 42 -9.66 5.95 3.96
CA ILE A 42 -9.75 6.05 2.49
C ILE A 42 -9.38 7.48 2.11
N SER A 43 -8.42 7.61 1.20
CA SER A 43 -8.01 8.91 0.66
C SER A 43 -7.87 8.78 -0.84
N TYR A 44 -8.39 9.75 -1.59
CA TYR A 44 -8.41 9.71 -3.06
C TYR A 44 -9.05 8.42 -3.60
N GLY A 45 -10.03 7.88 -2.86
CA GLY A 45 -10.68 6.63 -3.24
C GLY A 45 -9.86 5.37 -3.00
N LEU A 46 -8.72 5.47 -2.31
CA LEU A 46 -7.79 4.36 -2.11
C LEU A 46 -7.65 4.01 -0.63
N PRO A 47 -7.48 2.71 -0.32
CA PRO A 47 -7.01 2.31 1.00
C PRO A 47 -5.74 3.05 1.38
N THR A 48 -5.75 3.62 2.57
CA THR A 48 -4.69 4.47 3.07
C THR A 48 -4.36 4.09 4.50
N LEU A 49 -3.07 4.00 4.81
CA LEU A 49 -2.62 3.85 6.18
C LEU A 49 -1.91 5.12 6.59
N LYS A 50 -2.27 5.63 7.77
CA LYS A 50 -1.66 6.82 8.35
C LYS A 50 -0.98 6.47 9.65
N TYR A 51 0.15 7.10 9.91
CA TYR A 51 0.89 6.94 11.15
C TYR A 51 1.09 8.33 11.74
N GLN A 52 0.50 8.55 12.91
CA GLN A 52 0.57 9.83 13.60
C GLN A 52 0.13 11.00 12.72
N GLY A 53 -0.97 10.77 11.98
CA GLY A 53 -1.57 11.79 11.12
C GLY A 53 -0.90 11.97 9.76
N LYS A 54 0.20 11.27 9.49
CA LYS A 54 0.91 11.33 8.20
C LYS A 54 0.64 10.07 7.39
N VAL A 55 0.56 10.21 6.07
CA VAL A 55 0.35 9.05 5.20
C VAL A 55 1.57 8.16 5.24
N LEU A 56 1.35 6.89 5.58
CA LEU A 56 2.36 5.84 5.52
C LEU A 56 2.45 5.30 4.10
N THR A 57 1.32 4.89 3.54
CA THR A 57 1.23 4.37 2.19
C THR A 57 -0.23 4.31 1.75
N TYR A 58 -0.44 4.29 0.43
CA TYR A 58 -1.71 3.94 -0.18
C TYR A 58 -1.55 2.62 -0.90
N PHE A 59 -2.63 1.88 -1.10
CA PHE A 59 -2.60 0.72 -1.99
C PHE A 59 -3.95 0.58 -2.68
N GLY A 60 -3.97 -0.22 -3.74
CA GLY A 60 -5.21 -0.42 -4.46
C GLY A 60 -5.09 -1.39 -5.62
N ALA A 61 -6.20 -1.62 -6.29
CA ALA A 61 -6.30 -2.52 -7.43
C ALA A 61 -6.68 -1.73 -8.68
N ALA A 62 -6.03 -2.06 -9.78
CA ALA A 62 -6.42 -1.64 -11.12
C ALA A 62 -6.97 -2.85 -11.86
N THR A 63 -7.30 -2.69 -13.14
CA THR A 63 -7.93 -3.76 -13.92
C THR A 63 -7.09 -5.03 -13.98
N HIS A 64 -5.78 -4.88 -14.19
CA HIS A 64 -4.88 -6.02 -14.41
C HIS A 64 -3.74 -6.12 -13.40
N HIS A 65 -3.70 -5.25 -12.39
CA HIS A 65 -2.61 -5.27 -11.42
C HIS A 65 -3.07 -4.62 -10.11
N CYS A 66 -2.22 -4.77 -9.10
CA CYS A 66 -2.34 -4.02 -7.85
C CYS A 66 -1.15 -3.09 -7.74
N ALA A 67 -1.20 -2.14 -6.81
CA ALA A 67 -0.11 -1.21 -6.61
C ALA A 67 -0.07 -0.68 -5.18
N VAL A 68 1.13 -0.30 -4.75
CA VAL A 68 1.33 0.56 -3.59
C VAL A 68 1.80 1.92 -4.11
N TYR A 69 1.33 2.97 -3.44
CA TYR A 69 1.61 4.35 -3.82
C TYR A 69 2.18 5.10 -2.62
N GLY A 70 2.80 6.24 -2.88
CA GLY A 70 3.43 7.02 -1.83
C GLY A 70 4.68 6.32 -1.28
N VAL A 71 5.30 5.49 -2.11
CA VAL A 71 6.48 4.72 -1.73
C VAL A 71 7.69 5.66 -1.70
N PRO A 72 8.51 5.62 -0.64
CA PRO A 72 9.73 6.42 -0.60
C PRO A 72 10.76 5.91 -1.59
N ALA A 73 11.77 6.71 -1.88
CA ALA A 73 12.88 6.29 -2.73
C ALA A 73 13.57 5.07 -2.10
N LEU A 74 13.77 4.03 -2.90
CA LEU A 74 14.40 2.78 -2.48
C LEU A 74 15.53 2.44 -3.43
N PRO A 75 16.51 1.63 -2.99
CA PRO A 75 17.55 1.15 -3.90
C PRO A 75 16.92 0.41 -5.09
N ALA A 76 17.45 0.62 -6.29
CA ALA A 76 16.91 -0.01 -7.49
C ALA A 76 16.88 -1.54 -7.39
N ALA A 77 17.87 -2.11 -6.71
CA ALA A 77 17.93 -3.57 -6.53
C ALA A 77 16.74 -4.11 -5.73
N ALA A 78 16.16 -3.31 -4.84
CA ALA A 78 15.04 -3.74 -4.00
C ALA A 78 13.75 -3.92 -4.81
N THR A 79 13.61 -3.20 -5.92
CA THR A 79 12.36 -3.16 -6.70
C THR A 79 12.50 -3.63 -8.14
N LYS A 80 13.65 -4.18 -8.51
CA LYS A 80 13.95 -4.50 -9.91
C LYS A 80 13.00 -5.52 -10.54
N ALA A 81 12.35 -6.33 -9.72
CA ALA A 81 11.41 -7.34 -10.21
C ALA A 81 10.01 -6.78 -10.50
N TYR A 82 9.77 -5.51 -10.22
CA TYR A 82 8.45 -4.90 -10.29
C TYR A 82 8.45 -3.67 -11.18
N ASP A 83 7.27 -3.35 -11.72
CA ASP A 83 7.07 -2.12 -12.48
C ASP A 83 6.98 -0.94 -11.51
N THR A 84 7.95 -0.04 -11.59
CA THR A 84 8.01 1.15 -10.76
C THR A 84 7.83 2.43 -11.58
N SER A 85 7.25 2.32 -12.77
CA SER A 85 6.95 3.51 -13.55
C SER A 85 5.94 4.39 -12.82
N GLY A 86 6.18 5.67 -12.82
CA GLY A 86 5.43 6.60 -11.97
C GLY A 86 6.13 6.80 -10.64
N LYS A 87 6.19 8.04 -10.22
CA LYS A 87 6.90 8.41 -8.98
C LYS A 87 6.19 7.83 -7.77
N GLY A 88 6.91 7.11 -6.93
CA GLY A 88 6.39 6.59 -5.67
C GLY A 88 5.40 5.43 -5.85
N THR A 89 5.52 4.68 -6.95
CA THR A 89 4.58 3.58 -7.25
C THR A 89 5.35 2.29 -7.46
N ILE A 90 4.82 1.18 -6.91
CA ILE A 90 5.28 -0.17 -7.24
C ILE A 90 4.04 -0.97 -7.63
N ARG A 91 4.04 -1.51 -8.85
CA ARG A 91 2.95 -2.35 -9.35
C ARG A 91 3.31 -3.82 -9.18
N PHE A 92 2.31 -4.62 -8.83
CA PHE A 92 2.49 -6.06 -8.65
C PHE A 92 1.19 -6.77 -9.04
N SER A 93 1.24 -8.09 -9.12
CA SER A 93 0.06 -8.89 -9.43
C SER A 93 -0.20 -9.90 -8.32
N PRO A 94 -1.42 -10.49 -8.29
CA PRO A 94 -1.68 -11.58 -7.34
C PRO A 94 -0.73 -12.76 -7.47
N ASP A 95 -0.21 -12.99 -8.68
CA ASP A 95 0.74 -14.07 -8.94
C ASP A 95 2.16 -13.72 -8.49
N GLN A 96 2.45 -12.45 -8.29
CA GLN A 96 3.77 -11.99 -7.87
C GLN A 96 3.59 -10.90 -6.81
N PRO A 97 3.18 -11.30 -5.59
CA PRO A 97 2.96 -10.33 -4.51
C PRO A 97 4.28 -9.72 -4.04
N LEU A 98 4.17 -8.62 -3.31
CA LEU A 98 5.36 -8.00 -2.73
C LEU A 98 5.93 -8.89 -1.64
N PRO A 99 7.25 -9.16 -1.64
CA PRO A 99 7.87 -9.96 -0.59
C PRO A 99 7.80 -9.25 0.76
N PRO A 100 7.75 -10.02 1.87
CA PRO A 100 7.75 -9.40 3.20
C PRO A 100 8.94 -8.46 3.43
N ALA A 101 10.12 -8.81 2.93
CA ALA A 101 11.31 -7.97 3.09
C ALA A 101 11.14 -6.61 2.41
N LEU A 102 10.48 -6.57 1.25
CA LEU A 102 10.23 -5.31 0.55
C LEU A 102 9.19 -4.47 1.30
N ILE A 103 8.12 -5.10 1.78
CA ILE A 103 7.12 -4.40 2.58
C ILE A 103 7.76 -3.80 3.83
N GLN A 104 8.61 -4.55 4.51
CA GLN A 104 9.32 -4.09 5.69
C GLN A 104 10.19 -2.87 5.37
N ARG A 105 10.91 -2.91 4.25
CA ARG A 105 11.78 -1.80 3.83
C ARG A 105 10.95 -0.55 3.51
N ILE A 106 9.83 -0.70 2.81
CA ILE A 106 8.94 0.42 2.50
C ILE A 106 8.48 1.09 3.79
N VAL A 107 7.97 0.31 4.73
CA VAL A 107 7.44 0.83 5.98
C VAL A 107 8.54 1.46 6.83
N ALA A 108 9.68 0.78 6.98
CA ALA A 108 10.78 1.30 7.80
C ALA A 108 11.30 2.62 7.25
N THR A 109 11.47 2.72 5.93
CA THR A 109 11.96 3.95 5.29
C THR A 109 10.97 5.08 5.48
N ARG A 110 9.67 4.80 5.30
CA ARG A 110 8.65 5.83 5.46
C ARG A 110 8.49 6.28 6.90
N LEU A 111 8.55 5.35 7.86
CA LEU A 111 8.50 5.69 9.29
C LEU A 111 9.66 6.60 9.67
N ALA A 112 10.85 6.30 9.18
CA ALA A 112 12.03 7.15 9.43
C ALA A 112 11.82 8.57 8.90
N GLN A 113 11.22 8.72 7.72
CA GLN A 113 10.91 10.03 7.15
C GLN A 113 9.89 10.78 7.99
N ILE A 114 8.86 10.10 8.46
CA ILE A 114 7.84 10.71 9.31
C ILE A 114 8.44 11.18 10.62
N GLU A 115 9.26 10.35 11.26
CA GLU A 115 9.92 10.70 12.53
C GLU A 115 10.89 11.89 12.35
N ALA A 116 11.63 11.94 11.24
CA ALA A 116 12.55 13.03 10.98
C ALA A 116 11.85 14.38 10.87
N LYS A 117 10.65 14.40 10.30
CA LYS A 117 9.89 15.64 10.14
C LYS A 117 9.23 16.14 11.42
N ARG A 118 9.18 15.31 12.45
CA ARG A 118 8.57 15.69 13.71
C ARG A 118 9.51 16.44 14.65
N ARG A 119 10.79 16.49 14.32
CA ARG A 119 11.81 17.17 15.13
C ARG A 119 11.95 18.62 14.78
#